data_70360b375fd5c22958215d713a061ce2
#
_entry.id   70360b375fd5c22958215d713a061ce2
#
_cell.length_a   1.000
_cell.length_b   1.000
_cell.length_c   1.000
_cell.angle_alpha   90.00
_cell.angle_beta   90.00
_cell.angle_gamma   90.00
#
_symmetry.space_group_name_H-M   'P 1'
#
loop_
_entity.id
_entity.type
_entity.pdbx_description
1 polymer ?
#
loop_
_entity_poly.entity_id
_entity_poly.type
_entity_poly.pdbx_seq_one_letter_code
_entity_poly.pdbx_strand_id
1 'polypeptide(L)'
;MDFKDKTYIITGATSGIGRCIARTLAKKGARLLLLGRDIKRLNSLTNELSLISQTSHSVAVFDSNNLDSIESAVAEFASKFKLNGFIHSAGALNPMLLRDLNLAKMHELININLLTFFALAKSALKHGRYAKGDTSIVAISSMAAFGAEPGLSVYSASKAALNSAVRSLAKEYSKKGVRINAVAPLFVNTPMYESFTSEFISKETQDERLKEIMPLGLIEPKDVADSVLFLLSSKASSITGECLKISSGGGGFRL
;
A
#
# COMPACT_ATOMS: atom_id res chain seq x y z
N MET A 1 0.35 7.41 19.15
CA MET A 1 -0.47 7.67 17.95
C MET A 1 -1.86 7.11 18.24
N ASP A 2 -2.84 7.96 18.24
CA ASP A 2 -4.22 7.59 18.51
C ASP A 2 -4.98 7.44 17.18
N PHE A 3 -5.58 6.29 16.96
CA PHE A 3 -6.39 5.96 15.79
C PHE A 3 -7.82 5.57 16.19
N LYS A 4 -8.16 5.72 17.46
CA LYS A 4 -9.50 5.45 17.96
C LYS A 4 -10.50 6.31 17.17
N ASP A 5 -11.59 5.68 16.73
CA ASP A 5 -12.67 6.28 15.94
C ASP A 5 -12.26 6.83 14.55
N LYS A 6 -11.00 6.66 14.14
CA LYS A 6 -10.57 6.98 12.77
C LYS A 6 -11.03 5.89 11.79
N THR A 7 -11.29 6.30 10.57
CA THR A 7 -11.83 5.42 9.53
C THR A 7 -10.93 5.40 8.30
N TYR A 8 -10.46 4.21 7.93
CA TYR A 8 -9.54 4.03 6.80
C TYR A 8 -10.00 2.95 5.84
N ILE A 9 -9.64 3.11 4.56
CA ILE A 9 -9.77 2.06 3.55
C ILE A 9 -8.39 1.44 3.33
N ILE A 10 -8.32 0.12 3.19
CA ILE A 10 -7.06 -0.59 2.91
C ILE A 10 -7.27 -1.53 1.72
N THR A 11 -6.48 -1.36 0.66
CA THR A 11 -6.35 -2.36 -0.41
C THR A 11 -5.19 -3.29 -0.14
N GLY A 12 -5.26 -4.55 -0.61
CA GLY A 12 -4.21 -5.53 -0.37
C GLY A 12 -4.09 -5.96 1.11
N ALA A 13 -5.17 -5.84 1.87
CA ALA A 13 -5.19 -6.08 3.31
C ALA A 13 -5.01 -7.55 3.72
N THR A 14 -5.15 -8.52 2.80
CA THR A 14 -5.22 -9.95 3.12
C THR A 14 -3.86 -10.64 3.29
N SER A 15 -2.74 -9.95 3.00
CA SER A 15 -1.39 -10.53 3.11
C SER A 15 -0.32 -9.47 3.39
N GLY A 16 0.86 -9.92 3.78
CA GLY A 16 2.08 -9.11 3.90
C GLY A 16 1.90 -7.78 4.64
N ILE A 17 2.37 -6.71 4.02
CA ILE A 17 2.35 -5.35 4.57
C ILE A 17 0.93 -4.89 4.87
N GLY A 18 -0.01 -5.06 3.93
CA GLY A 18 -1.39 -4.60 4.10
C GLY A 18 -2.11 -5.28 5.27
N ARG A 19 -1.89 -6.58 5.49
CA ARG A 19 -2.43 -7.31 6.65
C ARG A 19 -1.83 -6.81 7.96
N CYS A 20 -0.53 -6.55 8.00
CA CYS A 20 0.13 -6.00 9.17
C CYS A 20 -0.41 -4.60 9.52
N ILE A 21 -0.60 -3.73 8.53
CA ILE A 21 -1.20 -2.40 8.72
C ILE A 21 -2.64 -2.54 9.25
N ALA A 22 -3.47 -3.40 8.64
CA ALA A 22 -4.85 -3.61 9.06
C ALA A 22 -4.94 -4.05 10.54
N ARG A 23 -4.13 -5.03 10.94
CA ARG A 23 -4.04 -5.49 12.35
C ARG A 23 -3.62 -4.38 13.30
N THR A 24 -2.60 -3.61 12.90
CA THR A 24 -2.06 -2.56 13.77
C THR A 24 -3.04 -1.41 13.95
N LEU A 25 -3.74 -1.00 12.90
CA LEU A 25 -4.79 0.02 12.97
C LEU A 25 -6.01 -0.48 13.78
N ALA A 26 -6.45 -1.72 13.56
CA ALA A 26 -7.55 -2.31 14.31
C ALA A 26 -7.26 -2.37 15.83
N LYS A 27 -6.06 -2.83 16.22
CA LYS A 27 -5.60 -2.81 17.63
C LYS A 27 -5.62 -1.43 18.26
N LYS A 28 -5.50 -0.37 17.45
CA LYS A 28 -5.54 1.04 17.90
C LYS A 28 -6.94 1.67 17.79
N GLY A 29 -7.98 0.84 17.56
CA GLY A 29 -9.37 1.27 17.55
C GLY A 29 -9.85 1.92 16.25
N ALA A 30 -9.10 1.82 15.15
CA ALA A 30 -9.54 2.32 13.85
C ALA A 30 -10.61 1.41 13.23
N ARG A 31 -11.57 2.02 12.53
CA ARG A 31 -12.55 1.32 11.67
C ARG A 31 -11.97 1.17 10.27
N LEU A 32 -12.15 -0.01 9.68
CA LEU A 32 -11.55 -0.32 8.39
C LEU A 32 -12.60 -0.78 7.38
N LEU A 33 -12.45 -0.32 6.13
CA LEU A 33 -12.97 -0.97 4.93
C LEU A 33 -11.82 -1.71 4.25
N LEU A 34 -11.92 -3.02 4.19
CA LEU A 34 -10.91 -3.89 3.60
C LEU A 34 -11.33 -4.23 2.17
N LEU A 35 -10.52 -3.83 1.20
CA LEU A 35 -10.76 -4.08 -0.21
C LEU A 35 -9.80 -5.14 -0.76
N GLY A 36 -10.32 -6.11 -1.49
CA GLY A 36 -9.54 -7.18 -2.09
C GLY A 36 -10.34 -8.04 -3.06
N ARG A 37 -9.69 -8.98 -3.76
CA ARG A 37 -10.31 -9.85 -4.77
C ARG A 37 -11.01 -11.09 -4.18
N ASP A 38 -10.53 -11.57 -3.05
CA ASP A 38 -10.96 -12.82 -2.42
C ASP A 38 -11.79 -12.55 -1.17
N ILE A 39 -13.09 -12.72 -1.28
CA ILE A 39 -14.04 -12.50 -0.19
C ILE A 39 -13.79 -13.45 1.01
N LYS A 40 -13.33 -14.69 0.77
CA LYS A 40 -13.06 -15.64 1.85
C LYS A 40 -11.88 -15.17 2.70
N ARG A 41 -10.81 -14.69 2.05
CA ARG A 41 -9.63 -14.12 2.75
C ARG A 41 -9.99 -12.83 3.47
N LEU A 42 -10.84 -11.97 2.89
CA LEU A 42 -11.32 -10.74 3.53
C LEU A 42 -12.14 -11.05 4.78
N ASN A 43 -13.08 -12.00 4.71
CA ASN A 43 -13.89 -12.41 5.85
C ASN A 43 -13.04 -13.06 6.94
N SER A 44 -12.08 -13.90 6.57
CA SER A 44 -11.13 -14.50 7.52
C SER A 44 -10.34 -13.42 8.27
N LEU A 45 -9.85 -12.39 7.56
CA LEU A 45 -9.17 -11.27 8.19
C LEU A 45 -10.11 -10.48 9.11
N THR A 46 -11.34 -10.23 8.68
CA THR A 46 -12.32 -9.48 9.51
C THR A 46 -12.62 -10.24 10.82
N ASN A 47 -12.78 -11.56 10.75
CA ASN A 47 -12.94 -12.39 11.95
C ASN A 47 -11.72 -12.30 12.87
N GLU A 48 -10.51 -12.33 12.30
CA GLU A 48 -9.27 -12.13 13.06
C GLU A 48 -9.24 -10.75 13.74
N LEU A 49 -9.60 -9.68 13.00
CA LEU A 49 -9.61 -8.33 13.54
C LEU A 49 -10.64 -8.15 14.66
N SER A 50 -11.78 -8.81 14.59
CA SER A 50 -12.81 -8.75 15.65
C SER A 50 -12.37 -9.39 16.96
N LEU A 51 -11.35 -10.27 16.95
CA LEU A 51 -10.74 -10.81 18.17
C LEU A 51 -9.79 -9.84 18.88
N ILE A 52 -9.30 -8.84 18.16
CA ILE A 52 -8.28 -7.91 18.66
C ILE A 52 -8.76 -6.45 18.74
N SER A 53 -9.98 -6.18 18.31
CA SER A 53 -10.60 -4.86 18.29
C SER A 53 -12.10 -4.97 18.59
N GLN A 54 -12.62 -4.00 19.34
CA GLN A 54 -14.06 -3.85 19.57
C GLN A 54 -14.76 -3.10 18.43
N THR A 55 -13.99 -2.59 17.47
CA THR A 55 -14.51 -1.80 16.34
C THR A 55 -14.94 -2.74 15.22
N SER A 56 -16.14 -2.53 14.67
CA SER A 56 -16.59 -3.27 13.50
C SER A 56 -15.84 -2.85 12.24
N HIS A 57 -15.49 -3.82 11.41
CA HIS A 57 -14.82 -3.61 10.12
C HIS A 57 -15.74 -4.07 8.98
N SER A 58 -15.55 -3.49 7.80
CA SER A 58 -16.32 -3.83 6.59
C SER A 58 -15.39 -4.42 5.52
N VAL A 59 -15.97 -5.22 4.64
CA VAL A 59 -15.25 -5.79 3.49
C VAL A 59 -16.00 -5.45 2.20
N ALA A 60 -15.26 -5.29 1.11
CA ALA A 60 -15.85 -5.27 -0.22
C ALA A 60 -14.89 -5.92 -1.23
N VAL A 61 -15.48 -6.66 -2.15
CA VAL A 61 -14.72 -7.23 -3.27
C VAL A 61 -14.52 -6.14 -4.32
N PHE A 62 -13.27 -6.01 -4.81
CA PHE A 62 -12.99 -5.21 -5.98
C PHE A 62 -12.07 -5.96 -6.94
N ASP A 63 -12.26 -5.73 -8.21
CA ASP A 63 -11.39 -6.21 -9.29
C ASP A 63 -10.62 -5.01 -9.88
N SER A 64 -9.29 -5.14 -9.97
CA SER A 64 -8.45 -4.13 -10.61
C SER A 64 -8.73 -3.95 -12.12
N ASN A 65 -9.43 -4.90 -12.74
CA ASN A 65 -9.93 -4.78 -14.12
C ASN A 65 -11.29 -4.07 -14.21
N ASN A 66 -11.98 -3.89 -13.07
CA ASN A 66 -13.24 -3.14 -12.97
C ASN A 66 -13.14 -2.10 -11.83
N LEU A 67 -12.46 -1.00 -12.13
CA LEU A 67 -12.21 0.07 -11.15
C LEU A 67 -13.50 0.80 -10.70
N ASP A 68 -14.59 0.73 -11.45
CA ASP A 68 -15.87 1.35 -11.07
C ASP A 68 -16.49 0.69 -9.85
N SER A 69 -16.16 -0.60 -9.57
CA SER A 69 -16.58 -1.30 -8.36
C SER A 69 -16.08 -0.62 -7.08
N ILE A 70 -14.94 0.07 -7.14
CA ILE A 70 -14.37 0.83 -6.01
C ILE A 70 -15.29 1.99 -5.61
N GLU A 71 -15.87 2.68 -6.59
CA GLU A 71 -16.76 3.83 -6.33
C GLU A 71 -17.95 3.40 -5.48
N SER A 72 -18.63 2.32 -5.83
CA SER A 72 -19.80 1.82 -5.10
C SER A 72 -19.47 1.43 -3.67
N ALA A 73 -18.39 0.66 -3.48
CA ALA A 73 -17.95 0.23 -2.15
C ALA A 73 -17.54 1.40 -1.25
N VAL A 74 -16.78 2.36 -1.80
CA VAL A 74 -16.36 3.54 -1.05
C VAL A 74 -17.54 4.46 -0.74
N ALA A 75 -18.48 4.64 -1.68
CA ALA A 75 -19.67 5.47 -1.48
C ALA A 75 -20.56 4.91 -0.36
N GLU A 76 -20.83 3.61 -0.38
CA GLU A 76 -21.61 2.95 0.67
C GLU A 76 -20.98 3.10 2.05
N PHE A 77 -19.68 2.85 2.15
CA PHE A 77 -18.96 2.96 3.41
C PHE A 77 -18.89 4.41 3.91
N ALA A 78 -18.59 5.35 3.02
CA ALA A 78 -18.48 6.78 3.34
C ALA A 78 -19.83 7.44 3.63
N SER A 79 -20.96 6.83 3.28
CA SER A 79 -22.29 7.29 3.69
C SER A 79 -22.52 7.13 5.20
N LYS A 80 -21.86 6.16 5.80
CA LYS A 80 -21.96 5.82 7.24
C LYS A 80 -20.85 6.46 8.07
N PHE A 81 -19.65 6.63 7.49
CA PHE A 81 -18.44 7.04 8.21
C PHE A 81 -17.60 8.03 7.39
N LYS A 82 -17.17 9.15 7.99
CA LYS A 82 -16.20 10.05 7.35
C LYS A 82 -14.83 9.40 7.30
N LEU A 83 -14.18 9.44 6.13
CA LEU A 83 -12.89 8.83 5.90
C LEU A 83 -11.76 9.71 6.46
N ASN A 84 -10.89 9.15 7.27
CA ASN A 84 -9.62 9.78 7.66
C ASN A 84 -8.49 9.44 6.68
N GLY A 85 -8.78 8.69 5.62
CA GLY A 85 -7.88 8.40 4.53
C GLY A 85 -7.98 6.98 4.01
N PHE A 86 -6.96 6.60 3.22
CA PHE A 86 -6.82 5.24 2.76
C PHE A 86 -5.35 4.83 2.67
N ILE A 87 -5.11 3.53 2.69
CA ILE A 87 -3.81 2.92 2.45
C ILE A 87 -3.91 2.07 1.18
N HIS A 88 -3.13 2.43 0.16
CA HIS A 88 -3.01 1.63 -1.05
C HIS A 88 -1.82 0.69 -0.91
N SER A 89 -2.11 -0.54 -0.46
CA SER A 89 -1.12 -1.61 -0.30
C SER A 89 -1.32 -2.76 -1.31
N ALA A 90 -2.36 -2.72 -2.13
CA ALA A 90 -2.48 -3.64 -3.24
C ALA A 90 -1.35 -3.42 -4.24
N GLY A 91 -0.74 -4.50 -4.68
CA GLY A 91 0.31 -4.46 -5.67
C GLY A 91 0.59 -5.85 -6.22
N ALA A 92 1.10 -5.90 -7.43
CA ALA A 92 1.60 -7.09 -8.09
C ALA A 92 3.04 -6.85 -8.53
N LEU A 93 3.85 -7.90 -8.48
CA LEU A 93 5.18 -7.98 -9.03
C LEU A 93 5.17 -9.12 -10.06
N ASN A 94 5.54 -8.83 -11.28
CA ASN A 94 5.61 -9.81 -12.35
C ASN A 94 6.87 -9.50 -13.18
N PRO A 95 8.01 -10.11 -12.83
CA PRO A 95 9.26 -9.89 -13.57
C PRO A 95 9.13 -10.40 -15.01
N MET A 96 9.47 -9.56 -15.98
CA MET A 96 9.46 -9.90 -17.41
C MET A 96 10.58 -9.17 -18.13
N LEU A 97 11.41 -9.89 -18.84
CA LEU A 97 12.38 -9.27 -19.75
C LEU A 97 11.64 -8.64 -20.94
N LEU A 98 12.25 -7.64 -21.58
CA LEU A 98 11.62 -6.92 -22.69
C LEU A 98 11.14 -7.85 -23.81
N ARG A 99 11.91 -8.88 -24.15
CA ARG A 99 11.56 -9.86 -25.19
C ARG A 99 10.32 -10.70 -24.85
N ASP A 100 10.00 -10.84 -23.54
CA ASP A 100 8.92 -11.70 -23.04
C ASP A 100 7.70 -10.86 -22.57
N LEU A 101 7.73 -9.53 -22.81
CA LEU A 101 6.67 -8.62 -22.38
C LEU A 101 5.32 -9.01 -22.98
N ASN A 102 4.34 -9.18 -22.11
CA ASN A 102 2.95 -9.44 -22.45
C ASN A 102 2.08 -8.22 -22.08
N LEU A 103 1.41 -7.63 -23.07
CA LEU A 103 0.61 -6.41 -22.89
C LEU A 103 -0.53 -6.61 -21.89
N ALA A 104 -1.18 -7.77 -21.85
CA ALA A 104 -2.27 -8.03 -20.90
C ALA A 104 -1.74 -8.03 -19.45
N LYS A 105 -0.60 -8.69 -19.21
CA LYS A 105 0.07 -8.69 -17.89
C LYS A 105 0.58 -7.30 -17.52
N MET A 106 1.05 -6.50 -18.46
CA MET A 106 1.42 -5.10 -18.21
C MET A 106 0.21 -4.28 -17.78
N HIS A 107 -0.92 -4.39 -18.49
CA HIS A 107 -2.14 -3.69 -18.12
C HIS A 107 -2.62 -4.09 -16.72
N GLU A 108 -2.65 -5.40 -16.41
CA GLU A 108 -3.01 -5.88 -15.07
C GLU A 108 -2.12 -5.25 -13.98
N LEU A 109 -0.80 -5.22 -14.22
CA LEU A 109 0.16 -4.66 -13.26
C LEU A 109 -0.04 -3.16 -13.06
N ILE A 110 -0.23 -2.40 -14.15
CA ILE A 110 -0.51 -0.95 -14.08
C ILE A 110 -1.86 -0.70 -13.39
N ASN A 111 -2.88 -1.48 -13.71
CA ASN A 111 -4.20 -1.36 -13.07
C ASN A 111 -4.10 -1.51 -11.55
N ILE A 112 -3.43 -2.56 -11.06
CA ILE A 112 -3.36 -2.82 -9.63
C ILE A 112 -2.41 -1.86 -8.90
N ASN A 113 -1.23 -1.55 -9.49
CA ASN A 113 -0.20 -0.76 -8.82
C ASN A 113 -0.47 0.76 -8.88
N LEU A 114 -1.17 1.25 -9.91
CA LEU A 114 -1.34 2.68 -10.17
C LEU A 114 -2.80 3.10 -10.32
N LEU A 115 -3.55 2.50 -11.25
CA LEU A 115 -4.90 3.00 -11.54
C LEU A 115 -5.87 2.78 -10.38
N THR A 116 -5.70 1.70 -9.61
CA THR A 116 -6.44 1.48 -8.35
C THR A 116 -6.22 2.62 -7.35
N PHE A 117 -5.00 3.16 -7.25
CA PHE A 117 -4.74 4.32 -6.38
C PHE A 117 -5.53 5.55 -6.83
N PHE A 118 -5.56 5.85 -8.12
CA PHE A 118 -6.35 6.97 -8.65
C PHE A 118 -7.86 6.77 -8.45
N ALA A 119 -8.37 5.55 -8.70
CA ALA A 119 -9.78 5.25 -8.49
C ALA A 119 -10.18 5.44 -7.02
N LEU A 120 -9.36 4.98 -6.08
CA LEU A 120 -9.55 5.22 -4.64
C LEU A 120 -9.50 6.70 -4.29
N ALA A 121 -8.49 7.43 -4.77
CA ALA A 121 -8.34 8.85 -4.49
C ALA A 121 -9.54 9.64 -5.02
N LYS A 122 -9.95 9.38 -6.27
CA LYS A 122 -11.14 9.98 -6.90
C LYS A 122 -12.41 9.74 -6.08
N SER A 123 -12.59 8.52 -5.58
CA SER A 123 -13.77 8.15 -4.82
C SER A 123 -13.74 8.68 -3.38
N ALA A 124 -12.64 8.46 -2.65
CA ALA A 124 -12.51 8.83 -1.24
C ALA A 124 -12.48 10.34 -1.01
N LEU A 125 -11.90 11.11 -1.95
CA LEU A 125 -11.77 12.57 -1.85
C LEU A 125 -12.94 13.36 -2.45
N LYS A 126 -14.06 12.71 -2.78
CA LYS A 126 -15.30 13.42 -3.11
C LYS A 126 -15.79 14.24 -1.92
N HIS A 127 -16.35 15.42 -2.23
CA HIS A 127 -16.90 16.31 -1.20
C HIS A 127 -17.87 15.56 -0.28
N GLY A 128 -17.73 15.78 1.01
CA GLY A 128 -18.58 15.16 2.02
C GLY A 128 -18.19 13.75 2.46
N ARG A 129 -17.23 13.08 1.80
CA ARG A 129 -16.80 11.71 2.17
C ARG A 129 -15.65 11.67 3.17
N TYR A 130 -14.78 12.65 3.17
CA TYR A 130 -13.58 12.66 4.03
C TYR A 130 -13.65 13.69 5.16
N ALA A 131 -12.87 13.45 6.22
CA ALA A 131 -12.73 14.33 7.38
C ALA A 131 -11.80 15.50 7.04
N LYS A 132 -12.38 16.67 6.73
CA LYS A 132 -11.60 17.85 6.35
C LYS A 132 -10.61 18.24 7.46
N GLY A 133 -9.35 18.44 7.10
CA GLY A 133 -8.27 18.79 8.04
C GLY A 133 -7.70 17.60 8.84
N ASP A 134 -8.29 16.39 8.72
CA ASP A 134 -7.85 15.18 9.43
C ASP A 134 -7.82 13.97 8.49
N THR A 135 -7.34 14.17 7.26
CA THR A 135 -7.24 13.12 6.26
C THR A 135 -5.80 12.92 5.82
N SER A 136 -5.35 11.68 5.88
CA SER A 136 -4.01 11.27 5.43
C SER A 136 -4.07 9.99 4.59
N ILE A 137 -3.41 10.00 3.46
CA ILE A 137 -3.34 8.90 2.49
C ILE A 137 -1.91 8.42 2.40
N VAL A 138 -1.71 7.10 2.41
CA VAL A 138 -0.39 6.50 2.22
C VAL A 138 -0.45 5.42 1.15
N ALA A 139 0.45 5.51 0.17
CA ALA A 139 0.64 4.49 -0.86
C ALA A 139 1.90 3.66 -0.58
N ILE A 140 1.82 2.34 -0.75
CA ILE A 140 2.98 1.46 -0.71
C ILE A 140 3.63 1.44 -2.09
N SER A 141 4.74 2.16 -2.20
CA SER A 141 5.62 2.20 -3.37
C SER A 141 6.67 1.07 -3.29
N SER A 142 7.83 1.28 -3.83
CA SER A 142 8.97 0.36 -3.75
C SER A 142 10.28 1.12 -4.00
N MET A 143 11.39 0.63 -3.47
CA MET A 143 12.73 1.09 -3.86
C MET A 143 13.00 0.90 -5.36
N ALA A 144 12.33 -0.07 -6.01
CA ALA A 144 12.39 -0.24 -7.46
C ALA A 144 11.93 1.01 -8.26
N ALA A 145 11.18 1.93 -7.64
CA ALA A 145 10.83 3.23 -8.25
C ALA A 145 12.04 4.18 -8.42
N PHE A 146 13.16 3.88 -7.77
CA PHE A 146 14.37 4.71 -7.75
C PHE A 146 15.60 3.97 -8.30
N GLY A 147 15.46 2.67 -8.60
CA GLY A 147 16.50 1.82 -9.12
C GLY A 147 16.20 1.31 -10.53
N ALA A 148 17.08 0.46 -11.04
CA ALA A 148 16.95 -0.17 -12.35
C ALA A 148 17.42 -1.63 -12.25
N GLU A 149 16.49 -2.56 -12.45
CA GLU A 149 16.76 -3.98 -12.42
C GLU A 149 16.22 -4.67 -13.67
N PRO A 150 16.98 -5.58 -14.29
CA PRO A 150 16.50 -6.39 -15.40
C PRO A 150 15.20 -7.12 -15.02
N GLY A 151 14.23 -7.13 -15.93
CA GLY A 151 12.92 -7.76 -15.71
C GLY A 151 11.93 -6.93 -14.90
N LEU A 152 12.34 -5.83 -14.25
CA LEU A 152 11.44 -5.00 -13.44
C LEU A 152 10.96 -3.71 -14.13
N SER A 153 11.19 -3.54 -15.43
CA SER A 153 10.91 -2.28 -16.13
C SER A 153 9.47 -1.78 -15.94
N VAL A 154 8.46 -2.64 -16.13
CA VAL A 154 7.04 -2.27 -15.96
C VAL A 154 6.70 -2.02 -14.50
N TYR A 155 7.20 -2.87 -13.59
CA TYR A 155 6.99 -2.71 -12.15
C TYR A 155 7.58 -1.38 -11.65
N SER A 156 8.85 -1.13 -11.96
CA SER A 156 9.56 0.11 -11.60
C SER A 156 8.86 1.34 -12.15
N ALA A 157 8.45 1.31 -13.43
CA ALA A 157 7.68 2.39 -14.05
C ALA A 157 6.35 2.64 -13.31
N SER A 158 5.61 1.56 -12.94
CA SER A 158 4.35 1.69 -12.20
C SER A 158 4.54 2.35 -10.83
N LYS A 159 5.61 1.98 -10.10
CA LYS A 159 5.91 2.53 -8.78
C LYS A 159 6.49 3.95 -8.84
N ALA A 160 7.27 4.26 -9.87
CA ALA A 160 7.72 5.63 -10.14
C ALA A 160 6.55 6.57 -10.50
N ALA A 161 5.62 6.09 -11.34
CA ALA A 161 4.39 6.81 -11.66
C ALA A 161 3.52 7.03 -10.42
N LEU A 162 3.40 6.04 -9.52
CA LEU A 162 2.70 6.16 -8.24
C LEU A 162 3.33 7.26 -7.36
N ASN A 163 4.67 7.34 -7.27
CA ASN A 163 5.36 8.40 -6.53
C ASN A 163 5.08 9.79 -7.14
N SER A 164 5.01 9.88 -8.47
CA SER A 164 4.64 11.13 -9.14
C SER A 164 3.19 11.54 -8.87
N ALA A 165 2.26 10.57 -8.91
CA ALA A 165 0.86 10.78 -8.57
C ALA A 165 0.69 11.28 -7.12
N VAL A 166 1.42 10.69 -6.17
CA VAL A 166 1.44 11.12 -4.76
C VAL A 166 1.84 12.58 -4.64
N ARG A 167 2.93 13.02 -5.29
CA ARG A 167 3.37 14.43 -5.25
C ARG A 167 2.34 15.37 -5.83
N SER A 168 1.77 15.03 -6.98
CA SER A 168 0.80 15.88 -7.68
C SER A 168 -0.49 16.04 -6.87
N LEU A 169 -1.06 14.93 -6.39
CA LEU A 169 -2.28 14.96 -5.58
C LEU A 169 -2.05 15.61 -4.20
N ALA A 170 -0.87 15.43 -3.60
CA ALA A 170 -0.51 16.11 -2.36
C ALA A 170 -0.58 17.64 -2.53
N LYS A 171 -0.03 18.18 -3.63
CA LYS A 171 -0.10 19.62 -3.94
C LYS A 171 -1.52 20.06 -4.22
N GLU A 172 -2.32 19.28 -4.95
CA GLU A 172 -3.71 19.60 -5.29
C GLU A 172 -4.62 19.67 -4.05
N TYR A 173 -4.41 18.74 -3.10
CA TYR A 173 -5.29 18.60 -1.94
C TYR A 173 -4.77 19.23 -0.65
N SER A 174 -3.55 19.77 -0.61
CA SER A 174 -2.97 20.41 0.58
C SER A 174 -3.83 21.55 1.13
N LYS A 175 -4.37 22.41 0.26
CA LYS A 175 -5.29 23.50 0.66
C LYS A 175 -6.60 23.01 1.26
N LYS A 176 -6.95 21.74 1.07
CA LYS A 176 -8.14 21.10 1.64
C LYS A 176 -7.80 20.38 2.96
N GLY A 177 -6.55 20.49 3.44
CA GLY A 177 -6.08 19.84 4.67
C GLY A 177 -5.90 18.33 4.52
N VAL A 178 -5.63 17.82 3.31
CA VAL A 178 -5.34 16.40 3.05
C VAL A 178 -3.85 16.23 2.84
N ARG A 179 -3.25 15.26 3.51
CA ARG A 179 -1.86 14.85 3.32
C ARG A 179 -1.82 13.54 2.52
N ILE A 180 -0.90 13.45 1.57
CA ILE A 180 -0.74 12.27 0.71
C ILE A 180 0.74 11.96 0.60
N ASN A 181 1.15 10.76 1.04
CA ASN A 181 2.54 10.33 1.06
C ASN A 181 2.68 8.89 0.53
N ALA A 182 3.91 8.47 0.32
CA ALA A 182 4.25 7.10 0.01
C ALA A 182 5.30 6.53 0.96
N VAL A 183 5.36 5.22 1.05
CA VAL A 183 6.45 4.48 1.67
C VAL A 183 7.04 3.55 0.61
N ALA A 184 8.35 3.56 0.45
CA ALA A 184 9.08 2.77 -0.53
C ALA A 184 10.01 1.76 0.17
N PRO A 185 9.51 0.57 0.52
CA PRO A 185 10.35 -0.47 1.08
C PRO A 185 11.23 -1.13 0.01
N LEU A 186 12.37 -1.68 0.44
CA LEU A 186 13.19 -2.57 -0.36
C LEU A 186 12.61 -4.00 -0.26
N PHE A 187 13.33 -4.97 0.24
CA PHE A 187 12.80 -6.32 0.44
C PHE A 187 12.13 -6.45 1.81
N VAL A 188 10.89 -6.92 1.80
CA VAL A 188 10.08 -7.10 3.00
C VAL A 188 9.72 -8.57 3.12
N ASN A 189 9.87 -9.14 4.30
CA ASN A 189 9.52 -10.53 4.63
C ASN A 189 8.02 -10.79 4.43
N THR A 190 7.65 -11.18 3.22
CA THR A 190 6.26 -11.35 2.77
C THR A 190 6.18 -12.49 1.75
N PRO A 191 4.97 -13.07 1.53
CA PRO A 191 4.78 -14.06 0.48
C PRO A 191 5.20 -13.58 -0.92
N MET A 192 5.11 -12.28 -1.20
CA MET A 192 5.57 -11.71 -2.48
C MET A 192 7.09 -11.81 -2.61
N TYR A 193 7.83 -11.54 -1.55
CA TYR A 193 9.29 -11.68 -1.51
C TYR A 193 9.71 -13.14 -1.63
N GLU A 194 9.06 -14.03 -0.89
CA GLU A 194 9.32 -15.47 -0.95
C GLU A 194 9.10 -16.02 -2.37
N SER A 195 7.98 -15.66 -3.02
CA SER A 195 7.72 -16.07 -4.41
C SER A 195 8.75 -15.52 -5.38
N PHE A 196 9.19 -14.28 -5.21
CA PHE A 196 10.18 -13.64 -6.08
C PHE A 196 11.55 -14.31 -5.97
N THR A 197 11.97 -14.68 -4.77
CA THR A 197 13.32 -15.22 -4.51
C THR A 197 13.42 -16.72 -4.76
N SER A 198 12.37 -17.49 -4.51
CA SER A 198 12.37 -18.95 -4.71
C SER A 198 12.54 -19.38 -6.17
N GLU A 199 12.21 -18.49 -7.12
CA GLU A 199 12.35 -18.78 -8.56
C GLU A 199 13.77 -18.57 -9.11
N PHE A 200 14.64 -17.81 -8.41
CA PHE A 200 15.87 -17.31 -9.03
C PHE A 200 17.17 -17.65 -8.29
N ILE A 201 17.15 -17.98 -7.00
CA ILE A 201 18.38 -18.07 -6.19
C ILE A 201 18.25 -19.14 -5.09
N SER A 202 19.34 -19.90 -4.83
CA SER A 202 19.41 -20.78 -3.66
C SER A 202 19.35 -19.98 -2.36
N LYS A 203 18.84 -20.58 -1.29
CA LYS A 203 18.63 -19.89 0.00
C LYS A 203 19.93 -19.37 0.61
N GLU A 204 21.01 -20.13 0.50
CA GLU A 204 22.33 -19.73 1.00
C GLU A 204 22.89 -18.49 0.27
N THR A 205 22.80 -18.49 -1.07
CA THR A 205 23.21 -17.35 -1.90
C THR A 205 22.36 -16.11 -1.64
N GLN A 206 21.09 -16.33 -1.33
CA GLN A 206 20.15 -15.27 -0.99
C GLN A 206 20.52 -14.59 0.33
N ASP A 207 20.84 -15.36 1.36
CA ASP A 207 21.19 -14.83 2.68
C ASP A 207 22.50 -14.03 2.65
N GLU A 208 23.49 -14.47 1.88
CA GLU A 208 24.76 -13.74 1.70
C GLU A 208 24.55 -12.41 0.97
N ARG A 209 23.85 -12.43 -0.17
CA ARG A 209 23.52 -11.22 -0.93
C ARG A 209 22.65 -10.26 -0.13
N LEU A 210 21.71 -10.78 0.67
CA LEU A 210 20.86 -9.96 1.49
C LEU A 210 21.65 -9.16 2.53
N LYS A 211 22.64 -9.78 3.17
CA LYS A 211 23.55 -9.10 4.13
C LYS A 211 24.35 -7.98 3.49
N GLU A 212 24.80 -8.18 2.25
CA GLU A 212 25.53 -7.15 1.50
C GLU A 212 24.62 -5.99 1.09
N ILE A 213 23.41 -6.30 0.58
CA ILE A 213 22.47 -5.29 0.08
C ILE A 213 21.74 -4.57 1.22
N MET A 214 21.41 -5.30 2.29
CA MET A 214 20.62 -4.81 3.43
C MET A 214 21.35 -5.08 4.76
N PRO A 215 22.36 -4.30 5.11
CA PRO A 215 23.17 -4.53 6.31
C PRO A 215 22.39 -4.61 7.63
N LEU A 216 21.24 -3.94 7.71
CA LEU A 216 20.35 -3.99 8.88
C LEU A 216 19.35 -5.18 8.84
N GLY A 217 19.48 -6.05 7.83
CA GLY A 217 18.64 -7.23 7.65
C GLY A 217 17.36 -6.99 6.85
N LEU A 218 16.63 -8.07 6.61
CA LEU A 218 15.35 -8.07 5.90
C LEU A 218 14.33 -7.25 6.68
N ILE A 219 13.57 -6.40 5.96
CA ILE A 219 12.55 -5.55 6.55
C ILE A 219 11.36 -6.44 6.95
N GLU A 220 10.87 -6.27 8.16
CA GLU A 220 9.63 -6.91 8.57
C GLU A 220 8.40 -6.08 8.17
N PRO A 221 7.25 -6.71 7.89
CA PRO A 221 6.01 -6.00 7.59
C PRO A 221 5.63 -4.97 8.66
N LYS A 222 6.05 -5.21 9.90
CA LYS A 222 5.82 -4.30 11.02
C LYS A 222 6.59 -2.98 10.86
N ASP A 223 7.81 -2.99 10.35
CA ASP A 223 8.63 -1.78 10.17
C ASP A 223 7.99 -0.85 9.14
N VAL A 224 7.43 -1.45 8.08
CA VAL A 224 6.64 -0.71 7.08
C VAL A 224 5.35 -0.18 7.69
N ALA A 225 4.64 -1.00 8.46
CA ALA A 225 3.40 -0.59 9.11
C ALA A 225 3.62 0.58 10.10
N ASP A 226 4.67 0.56 10.90
CA ASP A 226 5.00 1.64 11.82
C ASP A 226 5.26 2.96 11.08
N SER A 227 5.97 2.90 9.94
CA SER A 227 6.19 4.06 9.07
C SER A 227 4.89 4.59 8.45
N VAL A 228 4.01 3.71 8.01
CA VAL A 228 2.67 4.08 7.51
C VAL A 228 1.86 4.76 8.61
N LEU A 229 1.81 4.21 9.81
CA LEU A 229 1.08 4.79 10.93
C LEU A 229 1.65 6.17 11.34
N PHE A 230 2.97 6.33 11.28
CA PHE A 230 3.58 7.64 11.48
C PHE A 230 3.05 8.65 10.46
N LEU A 231 3.06 8.34 9.17
CA LEU A 231 2.57 9.22 8.11
C LEU A 231 1.07 9.49 8.19
N LEU A 232 0.27 8.54 8.68
CA LEU A 232 -1.17 8.73 8.92
C LEU A 232 -1.45 9.64 10.13
N SER A 233 -0.56 9.69 11.10
CA SER A 233 -0.77 10.37 12.37
C SER A 233 -0.55 11.89 12.29
N SER A 234 -0.97 12.62 13.33
CA SER A 234 -0.70 14.05 13.52
C SER A 234 0.78 14.39 13.70
N LYS A 235 1.63 13.39 14.04
CA LYS A 235 3.09 13.59 14.14
C LYS A 235 3.74 13.92 12.79
N ALA A 236 3.06 13.60 11.67
CA ALA A 236 3.47 13.93 10.31
C ALA A 236 2.66 15.10 9.71
N SER A 237 2.16 16.02 10.54
CA SER A 237 1.25 17.11 10.13
C SER A 237 1.81 18.01 9.02
N SER A 238 3.11 18.18 8.95
CA SER A 238 3.80 18.99 7.93
C SER A 238 4.41 18.16 6.80
N ILE A 239 4.15 16.84 6.75
CA ILE A 239 4.70 15.95 5.74
C ILE A 239 3.60 15.59 4.73
N THR A 240 3.78 16.04 3.48
CA THR A 240 2.91 15.70 2.35
C THR A 240 3.68 15.76 1.04
N GLY A 241 3.38 14.86 0.11
CA GLY A 241 4.10 14.73 -1.17
C GLY A 241 5.39 13.91 -1.08
N GLU A 242 5.70 13.35 0.08
CA GLU A 242 6.95 12.65 0.33
C GLU A 242 6.85 11.14 0.08
N CYS A 243 8.00 10.55 -0.27
CA CYS A 243 8.17 9.11 -0.36
C CYS A 243 9.25 8.67 0.62
N LEU A 244 8.83 8.09 1.75
CA LEU A 244 9.72 7.59 2.79
C LEU A 244 10.35 6.27 2.35
N LYS A 245 11.66 6.25 2.16
CA LYS A 245 12.42 5.04 1.82
C LYS A 245 12.72 4.21 3.06
N ILE A 246 12.50 2.90 2.97
CA ILE A 246 12.84 1.91 4.00
C ILE A 246 13.71 0.86 3.32
N SER A 247 15.03 0.94 3.48
CA SER A 247 15.98 0.15 2.71
C SER A 247 16.97 -0.67 3.54
N SER A 248 16.92 -0.62 4.86
CA SER A 248 17.86 -1.32 5.75
C SER A 248 19.34 -1.10 5.38
N GLY A 249 19.67 0.14 4.93
CA GLY A 249 21.02 0.48 4.46
C GLY A 249 21.26 0.24 2.98
N GLY A 250 20.34 -0.40 2.25
CA GLY A 250 20.41 -0.66 0.80
C GLY A 250 20.16 0.59 -0.05
N GLY A 251 20.95 1.64 0.10
CA GLY A 251 20.78 2.90 -0.59
C GLY A 251 21.21 2.89 -2.07
N GLY A 252 22.06 1.97 -2.47
CA GLY A 252 22.52 1.78 -3.85
C GLY A 252 22.01 0.45 -4.40
N PHE A 253 20.84 0.47 -5.02
CA PHE A 253 20.22 -0.72 -5.58
C PHE A 253 21.07 -1.27 -6.72
N ARG A 254 21.79 -2.37 -6.45
CA ARG A 254 22.33 -3.32 -7.43
C ARG A 254 22.00 -4.70 -6.89
N LEU A 255 21.06 -5.40 -7.53
CA LEU A 255 20.87 -6.84 -7.34
C LEU A 255 21.99 -7.62 -8.01
#